data_16f3bf6b139285cf0bbbcb61ac03b65e
#
_entry.id   16f3bf6b139285cf0bbbcb61ac03b65e
#
_cell.length_a   1.000
_cell.length_b   1.000
_cell.length_c   1.000
_cell.angle_alpha   90.00
_cell.angle_beta   90.00
_cell.angle_gamma   90.00
#
_symmetry.space_group_name_H-M   'P 1'
#
loop_
_entity.id
_entity.type
_entity.pdbx_description
1 polymer ?
#
loop_
_entity_poly.entity_id
_entity_poly.type
_entity_poly.pdbx_seq_one_letter_code
_entity_poly.pdbx_strand_id
1 'polypeptide(L)'
;PSLSESKTETYGRVSKWGAYALLARLYLNAEIYTGQARWDDCIAACDELAKGGFALDKKWNDTFRADNDKRSTEIIWSIVYDEVYAKGMGWYQRWLHYAHQTGWDLQSGPWNGLVTQPTFYDSFADNDLRKIEGFLIGKQYPRKVDENGNYYYDTTAEPLKGSEEYN
;
A
#
# COMPACT_ATOMS: atom_id res chain seq x y z
N PRO A 1 15.36 25.89 12.55
CA PRO A 1 14.21 25.28 13.19
C PRO A 1 14.35 23.75 13.08
N SER A 2 14.20 23.07 14.19
CA SER A 2 14.17 21.60 14.21
C SER A 2 12.83 21.10 13.70
N LEU A 3 12.84 19.98 12.96
CA LEU A 3 11.60 19.32 12.54
C LEU A 3 10.88 18.73 13.76
N SER A 4 9.55 18.79 13.74
CA SER A 4 8.71 18.22 14.81
C SER A 4 8.82 16.68 14.86
N GLU A 5 8.78 16.14 16.06
CA GLU A 5 8.70 14.69 16.34
C GLU A 5 7.24 14.18 16.37
N SER A 6 6.27 15.08 16.42
CA SER A 6 4.85 14.73 16.50
C SER A 6 4.36 14.13 15.19
N LYS A 7 3.95 12.87 15.21
CA LYS A 7 3.38 12.18 14.04
C LYS A 7 2.03 12.78 13.62
N THR A 8 1.24 13.23 14.58
CA THR A 8 -0.10 13.80 14.32
C THR A 8 -0.02 15.20 13.72
N GLU A 9 0.82 16.07 14.30
CA GLU A 9 0.98 17.45 13.81
C GLU A 9 1.67 17.53 12.46
N THR A 10 2.46 16.53 12.11
CA THR A 10 3.19 16.45 10.84
C THR A 10 2.55 15.50 9.82
N TYR A 11 1.31 15.05 10.06
CA TYR A 11 0.63 14.18 9.10
C TYR A 11 0.59 14.84 7.71
N GLY A 12 1.06 14.11 6.69
CA GLY A 12 1.22 14.64 5.34
C GLY A 12 2.36 15.64 5.14
N ARG A 13 3.17 15.90 6.16
CA ARG A 13 4.34 16.79 6.12
C ARG A 13 5.60 16.05 6.53
N VAL A 14 6.76 16.62 6.22
CA VAL A 14 8.04 16.05 6.66
C VAL A 14 8.20 16.25 8.16
N SER A 15 8.26 15.14 8.90
CA SER A 15 8.64 15.10 10.31
C SER A 15 10.15 14.89 10.47
N LYS A 16 10.67 14.98 11.71
CA LYS A 16 12.02 14.53 12.05
C LYS A 16 12.27 13.09 11.55
N TRP A 17 11.30 12.21 11.75
CA TRP A 17 11.38 10.80 11.38
C TRP A 17 11.43 10.60 9.86
N GLY A 18 10.60 11.31 9.11
CA GLY A 18 10.62 11.30 7.65
C GLY A 18 11.97 11.79 7.09
N ALA A 19 12.59 12.79 7.74
CA ALA A 19 13.91 13.26 7.36
C ALA A 19 15.00 12.21 7.61
N TYR A 20 14.98 11.49 8.75
CA TYR A 20 15.93 10.40 9.00
C TYR A 20 15.73 9.23 8.04
N ALA A 21 14.50 8.86 7.71
CA ALA A 21 14.23 7.84 6.71
C ALA A 21 14.81 8.21 5.35
N LEU A 22 14.67 9.47 4.94
CA LEU A 22 15.26 9.95 3.69
C LEU A 22 16.79 9.96 3.75
N LEU A 23 17.39 10.42 4.86
CA LEU A 23 18.83 10.39 5.06
C LEU A 23 19.39 8.96 5.00
N ALA A 24 18.76 8.00 5.66
CA ALA A 24 19.17 6.60 5.60
C ALA A 24 19.21 6.09 4.15
N ARG A 25 18.19 6.40 3.34
CA ARG A 25 18.15 6.02 1.92
C ARG A 25 19.23 6.71 1.08
N LEU A 26 19.51 7.98 1.35
CA LEU A 26 20.59 8.72 0.67
C LEU A 26 21.96 8.16 1.03
N TYR A 27 22.22 7.88 2.31
CA TYR A 27 23.49 7.31 2.75
C TYR A 27 23.70 5.89 2.25
N LEU A 28 22.65 5.07 2.21
CA LEU A 28 22.69 3.72 1.64
C LEU A 28 23.18 3.71 0.19
N ASN A 29 22.79 4.73 -0.58
CA ASN A 29 23.13 4.85 -2.00
C ASN A 29 24.27 5.86 -2.27
N ALA A 30 24.92 6.38 -1.23
CA ALA A 30 25.91 7.44 -1.36
C ALA A 30 27.09 7.05 -2.26
N GLU A 31 27.54 5.81 -2.20
CA GLU A 31 28.63 5.31 -3.04
C GLU A 31 28.32 5.46 -4.53
N ILE A 32 27.08 5.14 -4.93
CA ILE A 32 26.63 5.29 -6.33
C ILE A 32 26.61 6.76 -6.76
N TYR A 33 26.22 7.67 -5.86
CA TYR A 33 26.05 9.08 -6.20
C TYR A 33 27.37 9.88 -6.13
N THR A 34 28.28 9.50 -5.21
CA THR A 34 29.46 10.29 -4.87
C THR A 34 30.79 9.56 -5.03
N GLY A 35 30.75 8.25 -5.28
CA GLY A 35 31.94 7.39 -5.27
C GLY A 35 32.45 7.06 -3.85
N GLN A 36 31.73 7.47 -2.79
CA GLN A 36 32.13 7.23 -1.40
C GLN A 36 30.98 6.58 -0.61
N ALA A 37 31.25 5.40 -0.05
CA ALA A 37 30.31 4.71 0.83
C ALA A 37 30.11 5.48 2.14
N ARG A 38 28.86 5.49 2.65
CA ARG A 38 28.46 6.12 3.92
C ARG A 38 27.62 5.18 4.78
N TRP A 39 28.09 3.98 4.97
CA TRP A 39 27.35 2.92 5.68
C TRP A 39 27.13 3.25 7.17
N ASP A 40 28.13 3.81 7.85
CA ASP A 40 28.02 4.19 9.26
C ASP A 40 26.99 5.31 9.47
N ASP A 41 26.97 6.28 8.56
CA ASP A 41 25.95 7.34 8.59
C ASP A 41 24.54 6.79 8.32
N CYS A 42 24.43 5.79 7.46
CA CYS A 42 23.14 5.10 7.21
C CYS A 42 22.66 4.40 8.48
N ILE A 43 23.54 3.67 9.17
CA ILE A 43 23.23 2.98 10.43
C ILE A 43 22.80 4.02 11.49
N ALA A 44 23.57 5.09 11.67
CA ALA A 44 23.23 6.14 12.62
C ALA A 44 21.88 6.80 12.33
N ALA A 45 21.53 7.01 11.06
CA ALA A 45 20.22 7.54 10.68
C ALA A 45 19.08 6.55 10.98
N CYS A 46 19.31 5.25 10.79
CA CYS A 46 18.35 4.20 11.14
C CYS A 46 18.15 4.12 12.67
N ASP A 47 19.22 4.22 13.46
CA ASP A 47 19.16 4.20 14.92
C ASP A 47 18.34 5.39 15.47
N GLU A 48 18.52 6.57 14.88
CA GLU A 48 17.69 7.73 15.23
C GLU A 48 16.22 7.52 14.84
N LEU A 49 15.96 6.97 13.65
CA LEU A 49 14.61 6.67 13.18
C LEU A 49 13.89 5.65 14.10
N ALA A 50 14.61 4.65 14.58
CA ALA A 50 14.06 3.62 15.49
C ALA A 50 13.47 4.21 16.77
N LYS A 51 13.96 5.38 17.23
CA LYS A 51 13.43 6.10 18.40
C LYS A 51 12.02 6.68 18.17
N GLY A 52 11.56 6.73 16.90
CA GLY A 52 10.24 7.24 16.52
C GLY A 52 9.06 6.34 16.91
N GLY A 53 9.32 5.15 17.45
CA GLY A 53 8.27 4.24 17.91
C GLY A 53 7.37 3.72 16.77
N PHE A 54 7.95 3.50 15.59
CA PHE A 54 7.32 2.78 14.49
C PHE A 54 7.43 1.26 14.73
N ALA A 55 6.44 0.52 14.28
CA ALA A 55 6.42 -0.92 14.40
C ALA A 55 5.81 -1.55 13.16
N LEU A 56 6.24 -2.76 12.81
CA LEU A 56 5.63 -3.50 11.70
C LEU A 56 4.17 -3.79 12.03
N ASP A 57 3.32 -3.62 11.04
CA ASP A 57 1.90 -3.93 11.17
C ASP A 57 1.71 -5.45 11.35
N LYS A 58 0.72 -5.83 12.17
CA LYS A 58 0.42 -7.26 12.40
C LYS A 58 -0.07 -7.95 11.14
N LYS A 59 -0.73 -7.21 10.27
CA LYS A 59 -1.19 -7.66 8.97
C LYS A 59 -0.53 -6.79 7.92
N TRP A 60 0.22 -7.38 7.01
CA TRP A 60 0.96 -6.65 5.98
C TRP A 60 0.08 -5.76 5.10
N ASN A 61 -1.18 -6.16 4.89
CA ASN A 61 -2.11 -5.41 4.05
C ASN A 61 -2.74 -4.19 4.75
N ASP A 62 -2.61 -4.03 6.07
CA ASP A 62 -3.13 -2.85 6.78
C ASP A 62 -2.49 -1.55 6.26
N THR A 63 -1.22 -1.60 5.84
CA THR A 63 -0.51 -0.46 5.22
C THR A 63 -1.12 -0.01 3.90
N PHE A 64 -1.80 -0.91 3.17
CA PHE A 64 -2.33 -0.65 1.82
C PHE A 64 -3.84 -0.39 1.79
N ARG A 65 -4.51 -0.39 2.93
CA ARG A 65 -5.95 -0.13 3.01
C ARG A 65 -6.27 1.35 2.84
N ALA A 66 -7.52 1.63 2.44
CA ALA A 66 -8.01 3.01 2.30
C ALA A 66 -8.01 3.80 3.63
N ASP A 67 -8.09 3.08 4.77
CA ASP A 67 -8.07 3.62 6.14
C ASP A 67 -6.72 3.38 6.84
N ASN A 68 -5.63 3.29 6.09
CA ASN A 68 -4.29 3.01 6.60
C ASN A 68 -3.77 4.09 7.57
N ASP A 69 -4.24 5.32 7.44
CA ASP A 69 -3.96 6.41 8.37
C ASP A 69 -4.37 6.11 9.81
N LYS A 70 -5.41 5.28 9.99
CA LYS A 70 -5.95 4.88 11.29
C LYS A 70 -5.43 3.53 11.80
N ARG A 71 -4.84 2.74 10.92
CA ARG A 71 -4.47 1.35 11.22
C ARG A 71 -2.98 1.13 11.29
N SER A 72 -2.23 1.68 10.33
CA SER A 72 -0.82 1.39 10.19
C SER A 72 0.02 2.10 11.23
N THR A 73 0.89 1.33 11.89
CA THR A 73 1.95 1.82 12.77
C THR A 73 3.31 1.86 12.07
N GLU A 74 3.36 1.39 10.84
CA GLU A 74 4.55 1.20 10.02
C GLU A 74 4.88 2.44 9.18
N ILE A 75 3.87 3.23 8.81
CA ILE A 75 4.02 4.38 7.93
C ILE A 75 4.78 5.51 8.64
N ILE A 76 5.97 5.83 8.12
CA ILE A 76 6.83 6.89 8.66
C ILE A 76 6.44 8.26 8.11
N TRP A 77 6.19 8.32 6.81
CA TRP A 77 5.77 9.53 6.10
C TRP A 77 4.93 9.16 4.89
N SER A 78 3.81 9.84 4.71
CA SER A 78 2.87 9.62 3.62
C SER A 78 2.63 10.90 2.82
N ILE A 79 2.37 10.75 1.54
CA ILE A 79 1.74 11.76 0.71
C ILE A 79 0.23 11.48 0.80
N VAL A 80 -0.50 12.42 1.37
CA VAL A 80 -1.93 12.25 1.65
C VAL A 80 -2.75 12.43 0.38
N TYR A 81 -3.63 11.48 0.15
CA TYR A 81 -4.70 11.58 -0.85
C TYR A 81 -6.06 11.42 -0.18
N ASP A 82 -7.02 12.20 -0.60
CA ASP A 82 -8.40 12.12 -0.14
C ASP A 82 -9.36 12.40 -1.31
N GLU A 83 -10.63 12.11 -1.10
CA GLU A 83 -11.65 12.24 -2.15
C GLU A 83 -12.11 13.68 -2.41
N VAL A 84 -11.77 14.62 -1.53
CA VAL A 84 -12.26 16.02 -1.58
C VAL A 84 -11.17 16.98 -2.01
N TYR A 85 -10.07 17.05 -1.24
CA TYR A 85 -9.07 18.13 -1.38
C TYR A 85 -7.80 17.68 -2.11
N ALA A 86 -7.41 16.43 -1.98
CA ALA A 86 -6.18 15.89 -2.54
C ALA A 86 -6.45 14.64 -3.39
N LYS A 87 -7.30 14.79 -4.39
CA LYS A 87 -7.69 13.70 -5.29
C LYS A 87 -6.46 13.14 -5.98
N GLY A 88 -6.13 11.92 -5.62
CA GLY A 88 -5.00 11.20 -6.17
C GLY A 88 -5.38 10.25 -7.27
N MET A 89 -4.37 9.67 -7.86
CA MET A 89 -4.54 8.63 -8.85
C MET A 89 -4.95 7.33 -8.17
N GLY A 90 -6.19 6.93 -8.36
CA GLY A 90 -6.67 5.64 -7.89
C GLY A 90 -5.87 4.50 -8.52
N TRP A 91 -5.02 3.85 -7.74
CA TRP A 91 -4.26 2.70 -8.21
C TRP A 91 -5.17 1.57 -8.70
N TYR A 92 -6.34 1.35 -8.03
CA TYR A 92 -7.32 0.36 -8.44
C TYR A 92 -7.78 0.54 -9.90
N GLN A 93 -7.83 1.76 -10.41
CA GLN A 93 -8.20 2.03 -11.81
C GLN A 93 -7.23 1.38 -12.81
N ARG A 94 -5.98 1.20 -12.44
CA ARG A 94 -4.96 0.62 -13.31
C ARG A 94 -4.91 -0.90 -13.24
N TRP A 95 -5.20 -1.47 -12.06
CA TRP A 95 -5.01 -2.87 -11.76
C TRP A 95 -6.28 -3.70 -11.91
N LEU A 96 -7.44 -3.13 -11.59
CA LEU A 96 -8.70 -3.86 -11.62
C LEU A 96 -9.28 -3.90 -13.04
N HIS A 97 -10.00 -4.97 -13.33
CA HIS A 97 -10.79 -5.11 -14.54
C HIS A 97 -12.02 -4.19 -14.49
N TYR A 98 -12.47 -3.66 -15.62
CA TYR A 98 -13.61 -2.72 -15.71
C TYR A 98 -14.92 -3.31 -15.15
N ALA A 99 -15.12 -4.63 -15.18
CA ALA A 99 -16.29 -5.28 -14.59
C ALA A 99 -16.39 -5.09 -13.06
N HIS A 100 -15.29 -4.76 -12.39
CA HIS A 100 -15.31 -4.47 -10.96
C HIS A 100 -16.06 -3.17 -10.62
N GLN A 101 -16.23 -2.25 -11.58
CA GLN A 101 -16.97 -1.02 -11.32
C GLN A 101 -18.37 -1.31 -10.77
N THR A 102 -19.16 -2.07 -11.51
CA THR A 102 -20.52 -2.39 -11.11
C THR A 102 -20.58 -3.43 -9.99
N GLY A 103 -19.71 -4.44 -10.08
CA GLY A 103 -19.72 -5.53 -9.11
C GLY A 103 -19.26 -5.15 -7.70
N TRP A 104 -18.41 -4.13 -7.60
CA TRP A 104 -17.85 -3.66 -6.33
C TRP A 104 -18.26 -2.24 -5.97
N ASP A 105 -19.20 -1.66 -6.71
CA ASP A 105 -19.72 -0.31 -6.50
C ASP A 105 -18.59 0.75 -6.42
N LEU A 106 -17.72 0.75 -7.41
CA LEU A 106 -16.62 1.71 -7.50
C LEU A 106 -17.11 3.00 -8.18
N GLN A 107 -16.72 4.14 -7.65
CA GLN A 107 -17.11 5.46 -8.18
C GLN A 107 -16.69 5.69 -9.64
N SER A 108 -15.55 5.10 -10.04
CA SER A 108 -15.08 5.21 -11.43
C SER A 108 -14.57 3.87 -11.94
N GLY A 109 -14.70 3.66 -13.26
CA GLY A 109 -14.33 2.41 -13.89
C GLY A 109 -12.83 2.15 -13.90
N PRO A 110 -12.40 0.95 -13.50
CA PRO A 110 -11.03 0.49 -13.72
C PRO A 110 -10.71 0.33 -15.19
N TRP A 111 -9.42 0.33 -15.52
CA TRP A 111 -8.93 0.38 -16.90
C TRP A 111 -8.39 -0.94 -17.43
N ASN A 112 -8.26 -1.96 -16.59
CA ASN A 112 -7.66 -3.25 -16.94
C ASN A 112 -6.28 -3.09 -17.62
N GLY A 113 -5.46 -2.18 -17.08
CA GLY A 113 -4.24 -1.75 -17.77
C GLY A 113 -2.98 -2.51 -17.38
N LEU A 114 -2.94 -3.06 -16.19
CA LEU A 114 -1.75 -3.72 -15.63
C LEU A 114 -2.14 -5.04 -14.99
N VAL A 115 -1.39 -6.08 -15.33
CA VAL A 115 -1.54 -7.42 -14.75
C VAL A 115 -0.20 -7.96 -14.28
N THR A 116 -0.24 -8.87 -13.32
CA THR A 116 0.96 -9.54 -12.82
C THR A 116 1.41 -10.63 -13.78
N GLN A 117 2.71 -10.75 -14.01
CA GLN A 117 3.27 -11.88 -14.74
C GLN A 117 3.17 -13.15 -13.88
N PRO A 118 2.77 -14.30 -14.45
CA PRO A 118 2.67 -15.57 -13.71
C PRO A 118 3.96 -15.93 -12.97
N THR A 119 5.11 -15.74 -13.60
CA THR A 119 6.42 -16.04 -13.00
C THR A 119 6.71 -15.21 -11.75
N PHE A 120 6.19 -13.97 -11.68
CA PHE A 120 6.32 -13.15 -10.47
C PHE A 120 5.42 -13.69 -9.36
N TYR A 121 4.16 -14.04 -9.67
CA TYR A 121 3.25 -14.67 -8.72
C TYR A 121 3.83 -15.99 -8.17
N ASP A 122 4.37 -16.84 -9.04
CA ASP A 122 4.97 -18.13 -8.68
C ASP A 122 6.25 -17.99 -7.86
N SER A 123 6.88 -16.82 -7.85
CA SER A 123 8.08 -16.56 -7.04
C SER A 123 7.80 -16.46 -5.54
N PHE A 124 6.54 -16.26 -5.15
CA PHE A 124 6.14 -16.27 -3.74
C PHE A 124 5.89 -17.69 -3.23
N ALA A 125 6.29 -17.98 -2.00
CA ALA A 125 5.94 -19.24 -1.34
C ALA A 125 4.41 -19.34 -1.13
N ASP A 126 3.86 -20.56 -1.16
CA ASP A 126 2.41 -20.77 -1.09
C ASP A 126 1.79 -20.32 0.24
N ASN A 127 2.57 -20.28 1.30
CA ASN A 127 2.15 -19.77 2.62
C ASN A 127 2.47 -18.28 2.84
N ASP A 128 2.96 -17.58 1.83
CA ASP A 128 3.22 -16.14 1.92
C ASP A 128 1.89 -15.37 1.85
N LEU A 129 1.60 -14.59 2.89
CA LEU A 129 0.38 -13.78 2.95
C LEU A 129 0.29 -12.77 1.81
N ARG A 130 1.42 -12.28 1.29
CA ARG A 130 1.45 -11.39 0.13
C ARG A 130 0.94 -12.09 -1.14
N LYS A 131 1.21 -13.40 -1.29
CA LYS A 131 0.68 -14.23 -2.36
C LYS A 131 -0.83 -14.43 -2.19
N ILE A 132 -1.27 -14.75 -0.98
CA ILE A 132 -2.66 -15.10 -0.67
C ILE A 132 -3.60 -13.88 -0.73
N GLU A 133 -3.16 -12.75 -0.20
CA GLU A 133 -4.02 -11.56 -0.02
C GLU A 133 -3.73 -10.44 -1.01
N GLY A 134 -2.58 -10.47 -1.70
CA GLY A 134 -2.11 -9.39 -2.56
C GLY A 134 -2.51 -9.49 -4.02
N PHE A 135 -3.01 -10.64 -4.45
CA PHE A 135 -3.39 -10.89 -5.84
C PHE A 135 -4.84 -11.31 -5.95
N LEU A 136 -5.51 -10.83 -6.99
CA LEU A 136 -6.83 -11.30 -7.39
C LEU A 136 -6.65 -12.38 -8.46
N ILE A 137 -7.06 -13.60 -8.13
CA ILE A 137 -6.93 -14.77 -9.02
C ILE A 137 -8.27 -15.47 -9.12
N GLY A 138 -8.56 -15.98 -10.29
CA GLY A 138 -9.78 -16.73 -10.57
C GLY A 138 -11.03 -15.86 -10.52
N LYS A 139 -12.18 -16.51 -10.40
CA LYS A 139 -13.49 -15.86 -10.44
C LYS A 139 -13.67 -14.85 -9.32
N GLN A 140 -14.04 -13.65 -9.68
CA GLN A 140 -14.39 -12.59 -8.74
C GLN A 140 -15.91 -12.44 -8.67
N TYR A 141 -16.42 -12.06 -7.52
CA TYR A 141 -17.86 -12.01 -7.26
C TYR A 141 -18.31 -10.61 -6.86
N PRO A 142 -19.60 -10.27 -7.05
CA PRO A 142 -20.15 -9.00 -6.61
C PRO A 142 -19.94 -8.78 -5.11
N ARG A 143 -19.57 -7.56 -4.75
CA ARG A 143 -19.46 -7.14 -3.35
C ARG A 143 -20.82 -6.66 -2.85
N LYS A 144 -21.23 -7.11 -1.69
CA LYS A 144 -22.46 -6.71 -1.00
C LYS A 144 -22.16 -6.25 0.42
N VAL A 145 -23.16 -5.66 1.05
CA VAL A 145 -23.11 -5.22 2.44
C VAL A 145 -24.14 -6.03 3.23
N ASP A 146 -23.72 -6.59 4.37
CA ASP A 146 -24.62 -7.29 5.27
C ASP A 146 -25.45 -6.32 6.15
N GLU A 147 -26.34 -6.85 6.97
CA GLU A 147 -27.20 -6.08 7.87
C GLU A 147 -26.43 -5.29 8.93
N ASN A 148 -25.17 -5.64 9.19
CA ASN A 148 -24.27 -4.97 10.13
C ASN A 148 -23.35 -3.94 9.45
N GLY A 149 -23.47 -3.77 8.12
CA GLY A 149 -22.64 -2.86 7.36
C GLY A 149 -21.28 -3.42 6.93
N ASN A 150 -21.05 -4.75 7.08
CA ASN A 150 -19.80 -5.37 6.64
C ASN A 150 -19.86 -5.78 5.18
N TYR A 151 -18.75 -5.57 4.47
CA TYR A 151 -18.64 -6.03 3.09
C TYR A 151 -18.35 -7.53 3.02
N TYR A 152 -19.02 -8.20 2.09
CA TYR A 152 -18.74 -9.60 1.71
C TYR A 152 -18.87 -9.79 0.20
N TYR A 153 -18.29 -10.87 -0.33
CA TYR A 153 -18.44 -11.25 -1.74
C TYR A 153 -19.52 -12.31 -1.86
N ASP A 154 -20.53 -12.04 -2.70
CA ASP A 154 -21.65 -12.96 -2.93
C ASP A 154 -21.26 -14.06 -3.91
N THR A 155 -20.67 -15.12 -3.39
CA THR A 155 -20.26 -16.30 -4.19
C THR A 155 -21.44 -17.13 -4.72
N THR A 156 -22.69 -16.81 -4.37
CA THR A 156 -23.89 -17.43 -4.92
C THR A 156 -24.39 -16.72 -6.17
N ALA A 157 -23.93 -15.50 -6.41
CA ALA A 157 -24.22 -14.75 -7.64
C ALA A 157 -23.33 -15.23 -8.80
N GLU A 158 -23.69 -14.82 -10.03
CA GLU A 158 -22.81 -15.02 -11.17
C GLU A 158 -21.49 -14.26 -10.98
N PRO A 159 -20.35 -14.88 -11.32
CA PRO A 159 -19.06 -14.20 -11.29
C PRO A 159 -19.04 -12.93 -12.15
N LEU A 160 -18.22 -11.97 -11.77
CA LEU A 160 -18.04 -10.77 -12.57
C LEU A 160 -17.47 -11.14 -13.95
N LYS A 161 -18.07 -10.59 -14.99
CA LYS A 161 -17.66 -10.84 -16.37
C LYS A 161 -16.18 -10.50 -16.56
N GLY A 162 -15.44 -11.41 -17.20
CA GLY A 162 -13.99 -11.28 -17.41
C GLY A 162 -13.14 -11.70 -16.23
N SER A 163 -13.72 -12.08 -15.07
CA SER A 163 -12.93 -12.55 -13.93
C SER A 163 -12.39 -13.98 -14.13
N GLU A 164 -12.93 -14.72 -15.06
CA GLU A 164 -12.37 -16.00 -15.52
C GLU A 164 -11.01 -15.88 -16.19
N GLU A 165 -10.63 -14.68 -16.62
CA GLU A 165 -9.33 -14.38 -17.23
C GLU A 165 -8.20 -14.17 -16.20
N TYR A 166 -8.51 -14.13 -14.90
CA TYR A 166 -7.53 -14.01 -13.81
C TYR A 166 -6.85 -15.34 -13.41
N ASN A 167 -6.69 -16.25 -14.32
CA ASN A 167 -6.01 -17.54 -14.10
C ASN A 167 -4.50 -17.43 -14.32
#